data_1998f33d94d48d925a28bf3c0789e48a
#
_entry.id   1998f33d94d48d925a28bf3c0789e48a
#
_cell.length_a   1.000
_cell.length_b   1.000
_cell.length_c   1.000
_cell.angle_alpha   90.00
_cell.angle_beta   90.00
_cell.angle_gamma   90.00
#
_symmetry.space_group_name_H-M   'P 1'
#
loop_
_entity.id
_entity.type
_entity.pdbx_description
1 polymer ?
#
loop_
_entity_poly.entity_id
_entity_poly.type
_entity_poly.pdbx_seq_one_letter_code
_entity_poly.pdbx_strand_id
1 'polypeptide(L)'
;MEVIYKKDLVDKVKEQYDINKSTASDLIDFIFEEISNSILDEKKVVITNFAGFKIKKGKTTGKNHFSCSVSTNLKKRIKQLD
;
A
#
# COMPACT_ATOMS: atom_id res chain seq x y z
N MET A 1 15.21 8.62 11.77
CA MET A 1 14.50 8.09 10.58
C MET A 1 13.40 9.05 10.17
N GLU A 2 13.38 9.43 8.92
CA GLU A 2 12.30 10.26 8.39
C GLU A 2 11.03 9.44 8.24
N VAL A 3 9.90 10.09 8.48
CA VAL A 3 8.60 9.47 8.30
C VAL A 3 7.86 10.20 7.19
N ILE A 4 7.35 9.44 6.21
CA ILE A 4 6.55 9.99 5.13
C ILE A 4 5.08 9.72 5.46
N TYR A 5 4.30 10.77 5.54
CA TYR A 5 2.86 10.69 5.83
C TYR A 5 2.05 10.79 4.54
N LYS A 6 0.77 10.48 4.63
CA LYS A 6 -0.15 10.61 3.49
C LYS A 6 -0.09 12.00 2.87
N LYS A 7 -0.03 13.06 3.69
CA LYS A 7 0.03 14.44 3.19
C LYS A 7 1.25 14.67 2.30
N ASP A 8 2.36 14.01 2.60
CA ASP A 8 3.58 14.14 1.80
C ASP A 8 3.41 13.49 0.43
N LEU A 9 2.70 12.36 0.39
CA LEU A 9 2.38 11.69 -0.86
C LEU A 9 1.39 12.52 -1.70
N VAL A 10 0.43 13.16 -1.04
CA VAL A 10 -0.54 14.04 -1.70
C VAL A 10 0.19 15.19 -2.40
N ASP A 11 1.15 15.81 -1.71
CA ASP A 11 1.91 16.91 -2.27
C ASP A 11 2.72 16.48 -3.50
N LYS A 12 3.32 15.29 -3.46
CA LYS A 12 4.08 14.75 -4.59
C LYS A 12 3.20 14.44 -5.79
N VAL A 13 2.03 13.86 -5.56
CA VAL A 13 1.08 13.56 -6.63
C VAL A 13 0.58 14.85 -7.27
N LYS A 14 0.28 15.85 -6.45
CA LYS A 14 -0.15 17.16 -6.91
C LYS A 14 0.88 17.78 -7.84
N GLU A 15 2.14 17.76 -7.45
CA GLU A 15 3.23 18.31 -8.26
C GLU A 15 3.47 17.52 -9.54
N GLN A 16 3.47 16.19 -9.43
CA GLN A 16 3.77 15.31 -10.57
C GLN A 16 2.74 15.44 -11.69
N TYR A 17 1.47 15.59 -11.33
CA TYR A 17 0.36 15.57 -12.29
C TYR A 17 -0.31 16.91 -12.49
N ASP A 18 0.20 17.96 -11.84
CA ASP A 18 -0.33 19.33 -11.94
C ASP A 18 -1.84 19.39 -11.69
N ILE A 19 -2.26 18.77 -10.58
CA ILE A 19 -3.66 18.77 -10.13
C ILE A 19 -3.75 19.48 -8.78
N ASN A 20 -4.98 19.85 -8.37
CA ASN A 20 -5.13 20.51 -7.09
C ASN A 20 -5.01 19.51 -5.93
N LYS A 21 -4.77 20.02 -4.73
CA LYS A 21 -4.53 19.21 -3.54
C LYS A 21 -5.72 18.34 -3.18
N SER A 22 -6.94 18.87 -3.33
CA SER A 22 -8.16 18.12 -3.04
C SER A 22 -8.29 16.90 -3.93
N THR A 23 -8.05 17.05 -5.22
CA THR A 23 -8.09 15.95 -6.19
C THR A 23 -7.02 14.92 -5.88
N ALA A 24 -5.78 15.36 -5.59
CA ALA A 24 -4.68 14.46 -5.25
C ALA A 24 -5.01 13.64 -3.99
N SER A 25 -5.57 14.29 -2.97
CA SER A 25 -5.97 13.61 -1.74
C SER A 25 -7.06 12.57 -2.00
N ASP A 26 -8.07 12.94 -2.78
CA ASP A 26 -9.17 12.02 -3.13
C ASP A 26 -8.68 10.79 -3.89
N LEU A 27 -7.75 10.96 -4.82
CA LEU A 27 -7.18 9.85 -5.59
C LEU A 27 -6.44 8.88 -4.68
N ILE A 28 -5.63 9.40 -3.77
CA ILE A 28 -4.88 8.56 -2.81
C ILE A 28 -5.84 7.84 -1.89
N ASP A 29 -6.83 8.54 -1.35
CA ASP A 29 -7.83 7.93 -0.46
C ASP A 29 -8.62 6.84 -1.17
N PHE A 30 -9.00 7.06 -2.42
CA PHE A 30 -9.72 6.07 -3.22
C PHE A 30 -8.90 4.79 -3.39
N ILE A 31 -7.63 4.92 -3.76
CA ILE A 31 -6.75 3.77 -3.98
C ILE A 31 -6.62 2.94 -2.69
N PHE A 32 -6.34 3.58 -1.57
CA PHE A 32 -6.16 2.86 -0.32
C PHE A 32 -7.47 2.27 0.21
N GLU A 33 -8.60 2.95 0.00
CA GLU A 33 -9.90 2.42 0.37
C GLU A 33 -10.24 1.17 -0.45
N GLU A 34 -9.96 1.19 -1.75
CA GLU A 34 -10.18 0.03 -2.61
C GLU A 34 -9.32 -1.17 -2.19
N ILE A 35 -8.06 -0.91 -1.85
CA ILE A 35 -7.16 -1.95 -1.34
C ILE A 35 -7.71 -2.52 -0.04
N SER A 36 -8.13 -1.65 0.88
CA SER A 36 -8.68 -2.06 2.17
C SER A 36 -9.93 -2.90 2.02
N ASN A 37 -10.86 -2.47 1.16
CA ASN A 37 -12.11 -3.20 0.91
C ASN A 37 -11.86 -4.57 0.30
N SER A 38 -10.88 -4.67 -0.60
CA SER A 38 -10.52 -5.96 -1.21
C SER A 38 -9.94 -6.92 -0.17
N ILE A 39 -9.09 -6.41 0.71
CA ILE A 39 -8.52 -7.21 1.80
C ILE A 39 -9.63 -7.69 2.75
N LEU A 40 -10.55 -6.81 3.12
CA LEU A 40 -11.68 -7.15 3.99
C LEU A 40 -12.62 -8.16 3.34
N ASP A 41 -12.67 -8.18 2.02
CA ASP A 41 -13.45 -9.17 1.23
C ASP A 41 -12.65 -10.47 1.01
N GLU A 42 -11.60 -10.66 1.79
CA GLU A 42 -10.73 -11.85 1.77
C GLU A 42 -10.06 -12.12 0.42
N LYS A 43 -9.82 -11.06 -0.35
CA LYS A 43 -9.09 -11.14 -1.61
C LYS A 43 -7.63 -10.78 -1.39
N LYS A 44 -6.77 -11.36 -2.23
CA LYS A 44 -5.37 -10.97 -2.25
C LYS A 44 -5.19 -9.79 -3.20
N VAL A 45 -4.55 -8.74 -2.73
CA VAL A 45 -4.23 -7.57 -3.56
C VAL A 45 -2.75 -7.62 -3.89
N VAL A 46 -2.40 -7.56 -5.18
CA VAL A 46 -1.00 -7.56 -5.61
C VAL A 46 -0.72 -6.25 -6.36
N ILE A 47 0.21 -5.47 -5.83
CA ILE A 47 0.67 -4.24 -6.48
C ILE A 47 2.03 -4.54 -7.10
N THR A 48 2.07 -4.55 -8.42
CA THR A 48 3.27 -4.88 -9.19
C THR A 48 4.45 -3.99 -8.77
N ASN A 49 5.60 -4.59 -8.56
CA ASN A 49 6.84 -3.92 -8.16
C ASN A 49 6.81 -3.30 -6.76
N PHE A 50 5.78 -3.60 -5.96
CA PHE A 50 5.67 -3.08 -4.61
C PHE A 50 5.43 -4.19 -3.60
N ALA A 51 4.20 -4.67 -3.47
CA ALA A 51 3.87 -5.66 -2.43
C ALA A 51 2.54 -6.35 -2.71
N GLY A 52 2.34 -7.49 -2.04
CA GLY A 52 1.06 -8.18 -2.00
C GLY A 52 0.50 -8.14 -0.60
N PHE A 53 -0.82 -8.04 -0.49
CA PHE A 53 -1.52 -7.92 0.79
C PHE A 53 -2.65 -8.93 0.84
N LYS A 54 -2.83 -9.58 2.01
CA LYS A 54 -3.92 -10.52 2.23
C LYS A 54 -4.19 -10.69 3.70
N ILE A 55 -5.31 -11.34 4.04
CA ILE A 55 -5.62 -11.78 5.39
C ILE A 55 -5.24 -13.26 5.50
N LYS A 56 -4.55 -13.62 6.56
CA LYS A 56 -4.30 -15.02 6.94
C LYS A 56 -5.11 -15.35 8.18
N LYS A 57 -5.78 -16.49 8.18
CA LYS A 57 -6.45 -17.01 9.38
C LYS A 57 -5.46 -17.78 10.22
N GLY A 58 -5.38 -17.46 11.51
CA GLY A 58 -4.56 -18.19 12.45
C GLY A 58 -5.10 -19.60 12.63
N LYS A 59 -4.22 -20.60 12.55
CA LYS A 59 -4.62 -22.02 12.65
C LYS A 59 -5.12 -22.39 14.04
N THR A 60 -4.57 -21.76 15.07
CA THR A 60 -4.89 -22.08 16.46
C THR A 60 -5.93 -21.16 17.09
N THR A 61 -5.95 -19.90 16.71
CA THR A 61 -6.82 -18.88 17.32
C THR A 61 -8.02 -18.54 16.48
N GLY A 62 -8.00 -18.87 15.18
CA GLY A 62 -9.04 -18.50 14.24
C GLY A 62 -9.08 -17.00 13.92
N LYS A 63 -8.16 -16.22 14.48
CA LYS A 63 -8.10 -14.79 14.27
C LYS A 63 -7.49 -14.46 12.92
N ASN A 64 -8.01 -13.41 12.30
CA ASN A 64 -7.47 -12.91 11.03
C ASN A 64 -6.23 -12.05 11.29
N HIS A 65 -5.20 -12.26 10.48
CA HIS A 65 -3.97 -11.49 10.54
C HIS A 65 -3.69 -10.83 9.19
N PHE A 66 -3.32 -9.57 9.23
CA PHE A 66 -2.87 -8.87 8.03
C PHE A 66 -1.49 -9.39 7.63
N SER A 67 -1.36 -9.78 6.35
CA SER A 67 -0.10 -10.28 5.81
C SER A 67 0.31 -9.43 4.62
N CYS A 68 1.57 -8.98 4.64
CA CYS A 68 2.15 -8.17 3.58
C CYS A 68 3.41 -8.86 3.07
N SER A 69 3.49 -9.08 1.76
CA SER A 69 4.67 -9.68 1.12
C SER A 69 5.29 -8.69 0.15
N VAL A 70 6.56 -8.36 0.37
CA VAL A 70 7.30 -7.44 -0.48
C VAL A 70 7.56 -8.09 -1.84
N SER A 71 7.41 -7.34 -2.94
CA SER A 71 7.67 -7.85 -4.27
C SER A 71 9.16 -8.19 -4.45
N THR A 72 9.44 -9.13 -5.37
CA THR A 72 10.83 -9.50 -5.69
C THR A 72 11.62 -8.29 -6.18
N ASN A 73 11.00 -7.46 -7.00
CA ASN A 73 11.64 -6.25 -7.53
C ASN A 73 12.05 -5.31 -6.38
N LEU A 74 11.14 -5.04 -5.45
CA LEU A 74 11.43 -4.16 -4.32
C LEU A 74 12.49 -4.77 -3.40
N LYS A 75 12.45 -6.10 -3.19
CA LYS A 75 13.47 -6.79 -2.41
C LYS A 75 14.87 -6.57 -3.00
N LYS A 76 14.99 -6.68 -4.31
CA LYS A 76 16.28 -6.46 -5.00
C LYS A 76 16.78 -5.03 -4.80
N ARG A 77 15.87 -4.06 -4.90
CA ARG A 77 16.21 -2.65 -4.71
C ARG A 77 16.67 -2.37 -3.28
N ILE A 78 16.02 -3.02 -2.30
CA ILE A 78 16.39 -2.88 -0.89
C ILE A 78 17.80 -3.45 -0.64
N LYS A 79 18.11 -4.59 -1.24
CA LYS A 79 19.45 -5.21 -1.10
C LYS A 79 20.56 -4.29 -1.60
N GLN A 80 20.29 -3.45 -2.59
CA GLN A 80 21.27 -2.53 -3.14
C GLN A 80 21.63 -1.41 -2.16
N LEU A 81 20.86 -1.25 -1.09
CA LEU A 81 21.15 -0.27 -0.05
C LEU A 81 22.21 -0.74 0.95
N ASP A 82 22.48 -2.03 1.00
CA ASP A 82 23.44 -2.63 1.94
C ASP A 82 24.90 -2.52 1.46
#